data_16e5c1580d9b52f15d0161bdc69732b5
#
_entry.id   16e5c1580d9b52f15d0161bdc69732b5
#
_cell.length_a   1.000
_cell.length_b   1.000
_cell.length_c   1.000
_cell.angle_alpha   90.00
_cell.angle_beta   90.00
_cell.angle_gamma   90.00
#
_symmetry.space_group_name_H-M   'P 1'
#
loop_
_entity.id
_entity.type
_entity.pdbx_description
1 polymer ?
#
loop_
_entity_poly.entity_id
_entity_poly.type
_entity_poly.pdbx_seq_one_letter_code
_entity_poly.pdbx_strand_id
1 'polypeptide(L)'
;MAKVLIVEARFYDHLNDMLVAGAWAALEAAGHNADVLTVPGALEIPGAIALAAEAGAYDAYVAIGVVIRGETYHFEIVAGESARGIMALTMDGIAIGNGILTTENEAQAIARADSPGQGLAMLLSSPAFLRR
;
A
#
# COMPACT_ATOMS: atom_id res chain seq x y z
N MET A 1 4.16 -11.44 -16.46
CA MET A 1 4.03 -10.01 -16.13
C MET A 1 2.68 -9.74 -15.50
N ALA A 2 2.64 -9.01 -14.41
CA ALA A 2 1.41 -8.65 -13.74
C ALA A 2 1.09 -7.17 -13.96
N LYS A 3 -0.20 -6.84 -13.96
CA LYS A 3 -0.65 -5.45 -13.97
C LYS A 3 -1.05 -5.08 -12.54
N VAL A 4 -0.33 -4.12 -11.96
CA VAL A 4 -0.44 -3.76 -10.55
C VAL A 4 -1.02 -2.35 -10.39
N LEU A 5 -1.91 -2.18 -9.42
CA LEU A 5 -2.37 -0.85 -9.04
C LEU A 5 -1.72 -0.45 -7.72
N ILE A 6 -0.99 0.65 -7.75
CA ILE A 6 -0.47 1.28 -6.53
C ILE A 6 -1.54 2.23 -6.03
N VAL A 7 -2.06 1.98 -4.83
CA VAL A 7 -3.06 2.85 -4.20
C VAL A 7 -2.35 3.63 -3.10
N GLU A 8 -2.21 4.92 -3.29
CA GLU A 8 -1.48 5.79 -2.37
C GLU A 8 -2.38 6.77 -1.65
N ALA A 9 -2.13 6.95 -0.36
CA ALA A 9 -2.79 7.95 0.45
C ALA A 9 -1.86 9.15 0.62
N ARG A 10 -2.21 10.28 0.02
CA ARG A 10 -1.31 11.42 -0.12
C ARG A 10 -1.48 12.46 1.00
N PHE A 11 -1.26 12.05 2.24
CA PHE A 11 -1.30 12.96 3.38
C PHE A 11 0.06 13.64 3.61
N TYR A 12 1.15 12.88 3.50
CA TYR A 12 2.53 13.39 3.62
C TYR A 12 3.19 13.26 2.26
N ASP A 13 3.06 14.31 1.44
CA ASP A 13 3.42 14.25 0.01
C ASP A 13 4.84 13.75 -0.24
N HIS A 14 5.82 14.34 0.44
CA HIS A 14 7.20 14.00 0.15
C HIS A 14 7.59 12.59 0.62
N LEU A 15 7.03 12.11 1.71
CA LEU A 15 7.23 10.72 2.16
C LEU A 15 6.57 9.75 1.19
N ASN A 16 5.39 10.09 0.71
CA ASN A 16 4.68 9.29 -0.30
C ASN A 16 5.46 9.23 -1.60
N ASP A 17 6.04 10.34 -2.04
CA ASP A 17 6.85 10.35 -3.26
C ASP A 17 7.99 9.34 -3.18
N MET A 18 8.66 9.25 -2.03
CA MET A 18 9.74 8.29 -1.82
C MET A 18 9.23 6.84 -1.91
N LEU A 19 8.11 6.56 -1.26
CA LEU A 19 7.52 5.22 -1.25
C LEU A 19 7.01 4.80 -2.63
N VAL A 20 6.31 5.69 -3.33
CA VAL A 20 5.78 5.41 -4.66
C VAL A 20 6.91 5.21 -5.66
N ALA A 21 7.94 6.07 -5.61
CA ALA A 21 9.08 5.94 -6.51
C ALA A 21 9.79 4.60 -6.30
N GLY A 22 9.96 4.18 -5.05
CA GLY A 22 10.58 2.90 -4.73
C GLY A 22 9.75 1.72 -5.22
N ALA A 23 8.44 1.76 -4.99
CA ALA A 23 7.54 0.69 -5.44
C ALA A 23 7.51 0.61 -6.97
N TRP A 24 7.41 1.76 -7.63
CA TRP A 24 7.40 1.83 -9.09
C TRP A 24 8.68 1.23 -9.70
N ALA A 25 9.84 1.66 -9.18
CA ALA A 25 11.13 1.17 -9.66
C ALA A 25 11.27 -0.33 -9.46
N ALA A 26 10.84 -0.86 -8.31
CA ALA A 26 10.91 -2.28 -8.02
C ALA A 26 10.00 -3.08 -8.96
N LEU A 27 8.80 -2.58 -9.25
CA LEU A 27 7.87 -3.25 -10.17
C LEU A 27 8.42 -3.25 -11.60
N GLU A 28 8.98 -2.12 -12.07
CA GLU A 28 9.61 -2.06 -13.39
C GLU A 28 10.78 -3.04 -13.49
N ALA A 29 11.63 -3.08 -12.48
CA ALA A 29 12.78 -3.99 -12.47
C ALA A 29 12.36 -5.46 -12.52
N ALA A 30 11.20 -5.78 -11.96
CA ALA A 30 10.64 -7.13 -12.00
C ALA A 30 9.82 -7.43 -13.27
N GLY A 31 9.70 -6.46 -14.17
CA GLY A 31 8.99 -6.63 -15.44
C GLY A 31 7.47 -6.48 -15.34
N HIS A 32 6.97 -5.83 -14.30
CA HIS A 32 5.53 -5.60 -14.13
C HIS A 32 5.13 -4.20 -14.55
N ASN A 33 3.87 -4.05 -14.96
CA ASN A 33 3.27 -2.75 -15.25
C ASN A 33 2.54 -2.23 -14.01
N ALA A 34 2.56 -0.92 -13.81
CA ALA A 34 1.89 -0.32 -12.68
C ALA A 34 1.14 0.95 -13.08
N ASP A 35 -0.01 1.14 -12.45
CA ASP A 35 -0.75 2.40 -12.46
C ASP A 35 -0.83 2.91 -11.03
N VAL A 36 -1.12 4.19 -10.84
CA VAL A 36 -1.23 4.81 -9.51
C VAL A 36 -2.60 5.43 -9.35
N LEU A 37 -3.24 5.13 -8.23
CA LEU A 37 -4.50 5.75 -7.81
C LEU A 37 -4.26 6.45 -6.48
N THR A 38 -4.62 7.73 -6.41
CA THR A 38 -4.45 8.53 -5.19
C THR A 38 -5.78 8.63 -4.44
N VAL A 39 -5.74 8.38 -3.13
CA VAL A 39 -6.88 8.55 -2.22
C VAL A 39 -6.50 9.52 -1.10
N PRO A 40 -7.49 10.10 -0.38
CA PRO A 40 -7.19 11.12 0.63
C PRO A 40 -6.38 10.64 1.81
N GLY A 41 -6.63 9.45 2.31
CA GLY A 41 -5.95 8.92 3.48
C GLY A 41 -5.86 7.41 3.47
N ALA A 42 -5.07 6.86 4.38
CA ALA A 42 -4.87 5.41 4.47
C ALA A 42 -6.18 4.67 4.75
N LEU A 43 -7.11 5.31 5.44
CA LEU A 43 -8.41 4.72 5.76
C LEU A 43 -9.22 4.39 4.51
N GLU A 44 -9.02 5.12 3.41
CA GLU A 44 -9.74 4.92 2.15
C GLU A 44 -9.10 3.88 1.24
N ILE A 45 -7.89 3.41 1.56
CA ILE A 45 -7.17 2.47 0.69
C ILE A 45 -7.89 1.12 0.53
N PRO A 46 -8.36 0.46 1.60
CA PRO A 46 -9.03 -0.84 1.43
C PRO A 46 -10.27 -0.76 0.55
N GLY A 47 -11.09 0.30 0.72
CA GLY A 47 -12.28 0.48 -0.10
C GLY A 47 -11.95 0.70 -1.57
N ALA A 48 -10.91 1.49 -1.85
CA ALA A 48 -10.46 1.73 -3.22
C ALA A 48 -9.98 0.42 -3.87
N ILE A 49 -9.23 -0.39 -3.14
CA ILE A 49 -8.78 -1.70 -3.63
C ILE A 49 -9.98 -2.61 -3.90
N ALA A 50 -10.95 -2.65 -3.00
CA ALA A 50 -12.14 -3.48 -3.16
C ALA A 50 -12.90 -3.13 -4.44
N LEU A 51 -13.09 -1.83 -4.71
CA LEU A 51 -13.76 -1.38 -5.92
C LEU A 51 -12.95 -1.71 -7.17
N ALA A 52 -11.64 -1.50 -7.14
CA ALA A 52 -10.78 -1.83 -8.27
C ALA A 52 -10.75 -3.33 -8.55
N ALA A 53 -10.74 -4.14 -7.49
CA ALA A 53 -10.75 -5.59 -7.62
C ALA A 53 -12.05 -6.10 -8.24
N GLU A 54 -13.18 -5.47 -7.90
CA GLU A 54 -14.47 -5.81 -8.48
C GLU A 54 -14.49 -5.54 -9.99
N ALA A 55 -13.83 -4.47 -10.44
CA ALA A 55 -13.71 -4.15 -11.85
C ALA A 55 -12.81 -5.12 -12.61
N GLY A 56 -11.90 -5.80 -11.93
CA GLY A 56 -11.09 -6.87 -12.50
C GLY A 56 -9.97 -6.45 -13.43
N ALA A 57 -9.56 -5.17 -13.40
CA ALA A 57 -8.56 -4.64 -14.33
C ALA A 57 -7.10 -4.92 -13.90
N TYR A 58 -6.89 -5.32 -12.65
CA TYR A 58 -5.55 -5.50 -12.10
C TYR A 58 -5.37 -6.89 -11.50
N ASP A 59 -4.12 -7.35 -11.54
CA ASP A 59 -3.74 -8.65 -10.98
C ASP A 59 -3.37 -8.56 -9.51
N ALA A 60 -2.89 -7.41 -9.08
CA ALA A 60 -2.39 -7.22 -7.73
C ALA A 60 -2.39 -5.73 -7.36
N TYR A 61 -2.19 -5.45 -6.07
CA TYR A 61 -2.28 -4.10 -5.52
C TYR A 61 -1.13 -3.86 -4.55
N VAL A 62 -0.64 -2.62 -4.51
CA VAL A 62 0.31 -2.17 -3.48
C VAL A 62 -0.33 -0.98 -2.77
N ALA A 63 -0.49 -1.11 -1.45
CA ALA A 63 -1.03 -0.04 -0.62
C ALA A 63 0.13 0.80 -0.08
N ILE A 64 0.07 2.10 -0.28
CA ILE A 64 1.11 3.03 0.18
C ILE A 64 0.48 4.18 0.95
N GLY A 65 1.01 4.44 2.12
CA GLY A 65 0.59 5.55 2.95
C GLY A 65 1.50 5.70 4.15
N VAL A 66 1.33 6.80 4.85
CA VAL A 66 2.09 7.08 6.08
C VAL A 66 1.11 7.54 7.13
N VAL A 67 1.06 6.85 8.26
CA VAL A 67 0.24 7.20 9.41
C VAL A 67 1.17 7.45 10.58
N ILE A 68 1.20 8.68 11.07
CA ILE A 68 2.06 9.10 12.17
C ILE A 68 1.18 9.40 13.38
N ARG A 69 1.58 8.88 14.55
CA ARG A 69 0.82 9.08 15.77
C ARG A 69 0.72 10.57 16.11
N GLY A 70 -0.51 11.02 16.34
CA GLY A 70 -0.82 12.37 16.80
C GLY A 70 -1.30 12.36 18.24
N GLU A 71 -1.99 13.43 18.62
CA GLU A 71 -2.46 13.62 20.00
C GLU A 71 -3.79 12.92 20.29
N THR A 72 -4.49 12.47 19.26
CA THR A 72 -5.84 11.92 19.39
C THR A 72 -5.88 10.44 19.02
N TYR A 73 -7.01 9.82 19.27
CA TYR A 73 -7.25 8.41 18.95
C TYR A 73 -7.32 8.14 17.44
N HIS A 74 -7.25 9.17 16.63
CA HIS A 74 -7.34 9.04 15.17
C HIS A 74 -6.28 8.09 14.59
N PHE A 75 -5.06 8.13 15.15
CA PHE A 75 -3.99 7.23 14.70
C PHE A 75 -4.42 5.76 14.82
N GLU A 76 -4.97 5.37 15.96
CA GLU A 76 -5.39 3.98 16.19
C GLU A 76 -6.49 3.56 15.24
N ILE A 77 -7.43 4.46 14.94
CA ILE A 77 -8.51 4.16 14.01
C ILE A 77 -7.95 3.95 12.60
N VAL A 78 -7.14 4.88 12.11
CA VAL A 78 -6.62 4.81 10.74
C VAL A 78 -5.69 3.63 10.58
N ALA A 79 -4.75 3.45 11.50
CA ALA A 79 -3.79 2.35 11.45
C ALA A 79 -4.50 1.00 11.57
N GLY A 80 -5.39 0.87 12.54
CA GLY A 80 -6.10 -0.37 12.80
C GLY A 80 -7.07 -0.76 11.69
N GLU A 81 -7.91 0.18 11.24
CA GLU A 81 -8.92 -0.12 10.23
C GLU A 81 -8.36 -0.31 8.84
N SER A 82 -7.31 0.42 8.47
CA SER A 82 -6.64 0.18 7.18
C SER A 82 -6.02 -1.22 7.15
N ALA A 83 -5.36 -1.62 8.22
CA ALA A 83 -4.77 -2.95 8.32
C ALA A 83 -5.85 -4.04 8.31
N ARG A 84 -6.94 -3.85 9.06
CA ARG A 84 -8.04 -4.80 9.12
C ARG A 84 -8.70 -4.96 7.75
N GLY A 85 -8.95 -3.85 7.06
CA GLY A 85 -9.54 -3.88 5.71
C GLY A 85 -8.65 -4.61 4.71
N ILE A 86 -7.35 -4.34 4.73
CA ILE A 86 -6.39 -5.04 3.86
C ILE A 86 -6.37 -6.53 4.17
N MET A 87 -6.38 -6.89 5.45
CA MET A 87 -6.40 -8.30 5.84
C MET A 87 -7.66 -9.00 5.35
N ALA A 88 -8.83 -8.35 5.47
CA ALA A 88 -10.09 -8.91 4.99
C ALA A 88 -10.04 -9.20 3.49
N LEU A 89 -9.51 -8.25 2.71
CA LEU A 89 -9.37 -8.43 1.26
C LEU A 89 -8.36 -9.52 0.91
N THR A 90 -7.28 -9.60 1.66
CA THR A 90 -6.26 -10.64 1.48
C THR A 90 -6.86 -12.02 1.74
N MET A 91 -7.70 -12.15 2.76
CA MET A 91 -8.38 -13.40 3.07
C MET A 91 -9.37 -13.81 1.99
N ASP A 92 -9.89 -12.84 1.24
CA ASP A 92 -10.75 -13.09 0.08
C ASP A 92 -9.97 -13.43 -1.20
N GLY A 93 -8.66 -13.51 -1.11
CA GLY A 93 -7.81 -13.91 -2.24
C GLY A 93 -7.28 -12.78 -3.09
N ILE A 94 -7.42 -11.53 -2.65
CA ILE A 94 -6.87 -10.38 -3.36
C ILE A 94 -5.40 -10.20 -2.96
N ALA A 95 -4.52 -10.13 -3.95
CA ALA A 95 -3.08 -10.01 -3.72
C ALA A 95 -2.74 -8.55 -3.40
N ILE A 96 -2.33 -8.27 -2.16
CA ILE A 96 -2.01 -6.92 -1.70
C ILE A 96 -0.67 -6.91 -0.97
N GLY A 97 0.22 -6.02 -1.39
CA GLY A 97 1.41 -5.69 -0.61
C GLY A 97 1.11 -4.46 0.24
N ASN A 98 1.27 -4.58 1.56
CA ASN A 98 0.99 -3.49 2.49
C ASN A 98 2.25 -2.67 2.76
N GLY A 99 2.33 -1.51 2.13
CA GLY A 99 3.39 -0.52 2.34
C GLY A 99 2.92 0.69 3.12
N ILE A 100 1.86 0.56 3.92
CA ILE A 100 1.41 1.64 4.80
C ILE A 100 2.28 1.65 6.04
N LEU A 101 3.04 2.74 6.21
CA LEU A 101 3.87 2.93 7.39
C LEU A 101 3.03 3.45 8.55
N THR A 102 3.20 2.85 9.72
CA THR A 102 2.55 3.31 10.95
C THR A 102 3.65 3.58 11.96
N THR A 103 3.91 4.86 12.24
CA THR A 103 5.06 5.26 13.05
C THR A 103 4.65 6.21 14.17
N GLU A 104 5.50 6.31 15.19
CA GLU A 104 5.27 7.19 16.32
C GLU A 104 5.62 8.63 15.99
N ASN A 105 6.56 8.85 15.06
CA ASN A 105 7.01 10.18 14.68
C ASN A 105 7.53 10.20 13.23
N GLU A 106 7.78 11.41 12.73
CA GLU A 106 8.20 11.60 11.35
C GLU A 106 9.60 11.03 11.08
N ALA A 107 10.52 11.10 12.05
CA ALA A 107 11.86 10.54 11.85
C ALA A 107 11.81 9.03 11.57
N GLN A 108 10.94 8.32 12.28
CA GLN A 108 10.74 6.90 12.02
C GLN A 108 10.17 6.65 10.62
N ALA A 109 9.25 7.51 10.17
CA ALA A 109 8.67 7.39 8.85
C ALA A 109 9.72 7.62 7.76
N ILE A 110 10.55 8.65 7.91
CA ILE A 110 11.63 8.94 6.95
C ILE A 110 12.58 7.76 6.84
N ALA A 111 13.00 7.20 7.96
CA ALA A 111 13.94 6.06 7.96
C ALA A 111 13.37 4.87 7.21
N ARG A 112 12.09 4.60 7.34
CA ARG A 112 11.43 3.46 6.68
C ARG A 112 11.09 3.75 5.22
N ALA A 113 10.83 5.00 4.87
CA ALA A 113 10.56 5.38 3.49
C ALA A 113 11.78 5.18 2.59
N ASP A 114 12.99 5.15 3.17
CA ASP A 114 14.22 4.87 2.45
C ASP A 114 14.38 3.37 2.11
N SER A 115 13.42 2.52 2.49
CA SER A 115 13.44 1.08 2.17
C SER A 115 12.47 0.80 1.03
N PRO A 116 12.80 1.20 -0.21
CA PRO A 116 11.91 1.01 -1.35
C PRO A 116 11.70 -0.48 -1.63
N GLY A 117 10.52 -0.83 -2.09
CA GLY A 117 10.23 -2.21 -2.45
C GLY A 117 9.75 -3.09 -1.32
N GLN A 118 9.63 -2.58 -0.08
CA GLN A 118 9.11 -3.39 1.02
C GLN A 118 7.68 -3.87 0.73
N GLY A 119 6.83 -2.99 0.22
CA GLY A 119 5.47 -3.37 -0.18
C GLY A 119 5.46 -4.41 -1.28
N LEU A 120 6.38 -4.30 -2.25
CA LEU A 120 6.52 -5.28 -3.31
C LEU A 120 6.97 -6.63 -2.75
N ALA A 121 7.92 -6.65 -1.83
CA ALA A 121 8.38 -7.90 -1.22
C ALA A 121 7.22 -8.61 -0.51
N MET A 122 6.38 -7.86 0.21
CA MET A 122 5.21 -8.42 0.87
C MET A 122 4.18 -8.93 -0.14
N LEU A 123 3.97 -8.20 -1.23
CA LEU A 123 3.08 -8.63 -2.31
C LEU A 123 3.55 -9.94 -2.93
N LEU A 124 4.84 -10.04 -3.26
CA LEU A 124 5.41 -11.23 -3.86
C LEU A 124 5.32 -12.45 -2.95
N SER A 125 5.23 -12.22 -1.64
CA SER A 125 5.08 -13.29 -0.65
C SER A 125 3.63 -13.62 -0.34
N SER A 126 2.65 -12.88 -0.90
CA SER A 126 1.25 -13.11 -0.56
C SER A 126 0.75 -14.42 -1.19
N PRO A 127 -0.08 -15.20 -0.44
CA PRO A 127 -0.60 -16.47 -0.99
C PRO A 127 -1.37 -16.29 -2.29
N ALA A 128 -2.13 -15.20 -2.44
CA ALA A 128 -2.90 -14.95 -3.65
C ALA A 128 -1.99 -14.70 -4.85
N PHE A 129 -0.89 -13.96 -4.67
CA PHE A 129 0.06 -13.69 -5.74
C PHE A 129 0.85 -14.96 -6.12
N LEU A 130 1.24 -15.76 -5.13
CA LEU A 130 2.01 -16.99 -5.35
C LEU A 130 1.23 -18.04 -6.15
N ARG A 131 -0.09 -17.97 -6.15
CA ARG A 131 -0.93 -18.90 -6.92
C ARG A 131 -1.05 -18.53 -8.39
N ARG A 132 -0.48 -17.42 -8.79
CA ARG A 132 -0.53 -16.99 -10.19
C ARG A 132 0.50 -17.80 -11.00
#